data_9e721288fa90a12bde5ae1ce6cf88896
#
_entry.id   9e721288fa90a12bde5ae1ce6cf88896
#
_cell.length_a   1.000
_cell.length_b   1.000
_cell.length_c   1.000
_cell.angle_alpha   90.00
_cell.angle_beta   90.00
_cell.angle_gamma   90.00
#
_symmetry.space_group_name_H-M   'P 1'
#
loop_
_entity.id
_entity.type
_entity.pdbx_description
1 polymer ?
#
loop_
_entity_poly.entity_id
_entity_poly.type
_entity_poly.pdbx_seq_one_letter_code
_entity_poly.pdbx_strand_id
1 'polypeptide(L)'
;MSATLVNEESNRLPEGDSHPYRTGPWQPNMREYDDLAPVVKGSIPEDLNGTYIRNTENPVREALGRYHPFDGDGMLHSITFDRGQCEYHNRFIQTQGLIEEEQAGKPLWAGLREKPDMSVREGWGARTNLKDSSSTDVVIHGGVAATSFYQCGEIYEHDPRTLEPLGKANWLEDLPEHCFSIILDVSRASGKSF
;
A
#
# COMPACT_ATOMS: atom_id res chain seq x y z
N MET A 1 -13.50 22.51 -6.82
CA MET A 1 -12.23 22.09 -7.47
C MET A 1 -12.51 20.74 -8.12
N SER A 2 -12.00 20.48 -9.30
CA SER A 2 -12.21 19.20 -9.99
C SER A 2 -11.12 18.24 -9.53
N ALA A 3 -11.51 17.01 -9.13
CA ALA A 3 -10.55 15.95 -8.88
C ALA A 3 -9.66 15.73 -10.11
N THR A 4 -8.38 15.56 -9.88
CA THR A 4 -7.43 15.17 -10.93
C THR A 4 -7.26 13.66 -10.88
N LEU A 5 -7.73 12.95 -11.90
CA LEU A 5 -7.42 11.54 -12.08
C LEU A 5 -5.96 11.43 -12.53
N VAL A 6 -5.13 10.81 -11.71
CA VAL A 6 -3.68 10.65 -11.96
C VAL A 6 -3.40 9.37 -12.72
N ASN A 7 -4.03 8.28 -12.28
CA ASN A 7 -3.84 6.96 -12.88
C ASN A 7 -5.11 6.11 -12.74
N GLU A 8 -5.27 5.16 -13.63
CA GLU A 8 -6.30 4.11 -13.52
C GLU A 8 -5.66 2.78 -13.87
N GLU A 9 -5.50 1.92 -12.86
CA GLU A 9 -5.01 0.57 -13.05
C GLU A 9 -6.03 -0.30 -13.78
N SER A 10 -5.55 -1.14 -14.67
CA SER A 10 -6.41 -2.11 -15.33
C SER A 10 -6.79 -3.20 -14.33
N ASN A 11 -8.08 -3.30 -14.02
CA ASN A 11 -8.58 -4.42 -13.23
C ASN A 11 -8.31 -5.75 -13.97
N ARG A 12 -7.50 -6.60 -13.37
CA ARG A 12 -7.14 -7.94 -13.88
C ARG A 12 -7.87 -9.06 -13.14
N LEU A 13 -8.86 -8.72 -12.34
CA LEU A 13 -9.73 -9.69 -11.71
C LEU A 13 -10.74 -10.26 -12.72
N PRO A 14 -11.22 -11.49 -12.51
CA PRO A 14 -12.22 -12.09 -13.40
C PRO A 14 -13.45 -11.23 -13.56
N GLU A 15 -13.98 -11.13 -14.76
CA GLU A 15 -15.24 -10.45 -15.01
C GLU A 15 -16.37 -11.15 -14.24
N GLY A 16 -17.21 -10.36 -13.56
CA GLY A 16 -18.31 -10.89 -12.74
C GLY A 16 -17.86 -11.56 -11.45
N ASP A 17 -16.63 -11.25 -10.97
CA ASP A 17 -16.11 -11.80 -9.74
C ASP A 17 -17.05 -11.55 -8.55
N SER A 18 -17.46 -12.62 -7.90
CA SER A 18 -18.35 -12.62 -6.73
C SER A 18 -17.64 -12.98 -5.42
N HIS A 19 -16.31 -12.97 -5.42
CA HIS A 19 -15.55 -13.31 -4.22
C HIS A 19 -15.87 -12.33 -3.07
N PRO A 20 -16.23 -12.82 -1.85
CA PRO A 20 -16.71 -11.96 -0.76
C PRO A 20 -15.71 -10.84 -0.37
N TYR A 21 -14.42 -11.06 -0.57
CA TYR A 21 -13.37 -10.08 -0.28
C TYR A 21 -12.95 -9.25 -1.50
N ARG A 22 -13.76 -9.22 -2.55
CA ARG A 22 -13.55 -8.37 -3.73
C ARG A 22 -14.84 -7.70 -4.21
N THR A 23 -15.90 -7.77 -3.39
CA THR A 23 -17.20 -7.19 -3.67
C THR A 23 -17.70 -6.33 -2.51
N GLY A 24 -18.66 -5.46 -2.75
CA GLY A 24 -19.23 -4.57 -1.74
C GLY A 24 -18.18 -3.64 -1.14
N PRO A 25 -18.04 -3.58 0.19
CA PRO A 25 -17.03 -2.72 0.85
C PRO A 25 -15.56 -3.09 0.54
N TRP A 26 -15.35 -4.31 0.05
CA TRP A 26 -14.05 -4.86 -0.34
C TRP A 26 -13.77 -4.73 -1.85
N GLN A 27 -14.64 -4.04 -2.57
CA GLN A 27 -14.44 -3.84 -4.00
C GLN A 27 -13.14 -3.07 -4.24
N PRO A 28 -12.25 -3.58 -5.12
CA PRO A 28 -11.00 -2.93 -5.44
C PRO A 28 -11.19 -1.52 -5.99
N ASN A 29 -10.39 -0.59 -5.53
CA ASN A 29 -10.29 0.74 -6.10
C ASN A 29 -9.10 0.79 -7.06
N MET A 30 -9.40 1.01 -8.35
CA MET A 30 -8.39 1.02 -9.42
C MET A 30 -7.94 2.43 -9.81
N ARG A 31 -8.49 3.47 -9.17
CA ARG A 31 -8.22 4.85 -9.56
C ARG A 31 -7.42 5.58 -8.51
N GLU A 32 -6.45 6.33 -8.98
CA GLU A 32 -5.64 7.23 -8.17
C GLU A 32 -6.03 8.68 -8.44
N TYR A 33 -6.20 9.45 -7.38
CA TYR A 33 -6.68 10.82 -7.45
C TYR A 33 -5.75 11.77 -6.72
N ASP A 34 -5.64 12.99 -7.28
CA ASP A 34 -5.19 14.19 -6.59
C ASP A 34 -6.35 15.16 -6.38
N ASP A 35 -6.25 15.92 -5.30
CA ASP A 35 -7.13 17.07 -5.01
C ASP A 35 -8.63 16.72 -5.05
N LEU A 36 -8.97 15.47 -4.75
CA LEU A 36 -10.36 15.07 -4.68
C LEU A 36 -10.99 15.70 -3.45
N ALA A 37 -11.90 16.67 -3.66
CA ALA A 37 -12.68 17.24 -2.59
C ALA A 37 -13.74 16.25 -2.10
N PRO A 38 -13.62 15.68 -0.89
CA PRO A 38 -14.60 14.76 -0.35
C PRO A 38 -15.96 15.45 -0.13
N VAL A 39 -17.03 14.67 -0.22
CA VAL A 39 -18.36 15.16 0.19
C VAL A 39 -18.43 15.18 1.72
N VAL A 40 -18.49 16.36 2.30
CA VAL A 40 -18.58 16.57 3.76
C VAL A 40 -20.05 16.73 4.17
N LYS A 41 -20.49 15.96 5.16
CA LYS A 41 -21.76 16.14 5.83
C LYS A 41 -21.53 16.82 7.18
N GLY A 42 -21.99 18.05 7.31
CA GLY A 42 -21.71 18.91 8.46
C GLY A 42 -20.59 19.90 8.16
N SER A 43 -19.81 20.26 9.16
CA SER A 43 -18.68 21.19 9.05
C SER A 43 -17.42 20.57 9.64
N ILE A 44 -16.30 20.83 8.99
CA ILE A 44 -14.97 20.50 9.51
C ILE A 44 -14.55 21.63 10.46
N PRO A 45 -14.07 21.33 11.69
CA PRO A 45 -13.54 22.35 12.58
C PRO A 45 -12.36 23.11 11.94
N GLU A 46 -12.32 24.42 12.11
CA GLU A 46 -11.27 25.26 11.53
C GLU A 46 -9.89 25.06 12.18
N ASP A 47 -9.87 24.55 13.41
CA ASP A 47 -8.67 24.23 14.18
C ASP A 47 -8.13 22.83 13.89
N LEU A 48 -8.86 22.01 13.12
CA LEU A 48 -8.38 20.70 12.66
C LEU A 48 -7.44 20.91 11.46
N ASN A 49 -6.14 20.69 11.71
CA ASN A 49 -5.10 20.79 10.69
C ASN A 49 -4.19 19.57 10.73
N GLY A 50 -3.81 19.08 9.57
CA GLY A 50 -2.90 17.94 9.42
C GLY A 50 -3.39 16.92 8.43
N THR A 51 -2.61 15.85 8.27
CA THR A 51 -2.91 14.78 7.31
C THR A 51 -3.12 13.46 8.04
N TYR A 52 -4.25 12.83 7.79
CA TYR A 52 -4.49 11.44 8.14
C TYR A 52 -4.07 10.57 6.96
N ILE A 53 -3.23 9.57 7.21
CA ILE A 53 -2.79 8.60 6.20
C ILE A 53 -3.12 7.20 6.69
N ARG A 54 -3.54 6.34 5.77
CA ARG A 54 -3.74 4.91 6.01
C ARG A 54 -3.24 4.07 4.84
N ASN A 55 -2.82 2.87 5.13
CA ASN A 55 -2.52 1.84 4.15
C ASN A 55 -3.71 0.86 4.02
N THR A 56 -3.90 0.29 2.85
CA THR A 56 -4.95 -0.70 2.58
C THR A 56 -4.46 -1.76 1.62
N GLU A 57 -5.12 -2.92 1.65
CA GLU A 57 -4.99 -3.97 0.66
C GLU A 57 -5.96 -3.73 -0.50
N ASN A 58 -5.45 -3.75 -1.71
CA ASN A 58 -6.25 -3.46 -2.89
C ASN A 58 -5.81 -4.36 -4.08
N PRO A 59 -6.46 -5.50 -4.31
CA PRO A 59 -6.00 -6.46 -5.30
C PRO A 59 -6.12 -5.92 -6.73
N VAL A 60 -5.02 -5.85 -7.44
CA VAL A 60 -4.96 -5.51 -8.87
C VAL A 60 -5.16 -6.76 -9.73
N ARG A 61 -4.65 -7.90 -9.28
CA ARG A 61 -4.71 -9.20 -9.98
C ARG A 61 -5.32 -10.27 -9.11
N GLU A 62 -5.77 -11.33 -9.73
CA GLU A 62 -6.18 -12.53 -9.01
C GLU A 62 -4.97 -13.25 -8.38
N ALA A 63 -5.24 -14.07 -7.35
CA ALA A 63 -4.24 -14.95 -6.77
C ALA A 63 -3.93 -16.13 -7.70
N LEU A 64 -2.82 -16.83 -7.47
CA LEU A 64 -2.48 -18.06 -8.21
C LEU A 64 -3.52 -19.16 -8.06
N GLY A 65 -4.18 -19.24 -6.90
CA GLY A 65 -5.22 -20.22 -6.65
C GLY A 65 -6.22 -19.81 -5.56
N ARG A 66 -5.76 -19.17 -4.48
CA ARG A 66 -6.61 -18.82 -3.33
C ARG A 66 -6.33 -17.41 -2.83
N TYR A 67 -7.20 -16.49 -3.13
CA TYR A 67 -7.12 -15.13 -2.63
C TYR A 67 -7.39 -15.05 -1.12
N HIS A 68 -6.58 -14.26 -0.44
CA HIS A 68 -6.81 -13.76 0.90
C HIS A 68 -6.81 -12.23 0.89
N PRO A 69 -7.63 -11.52 1.69
CA PRO A 69 -7.64 -10.04 1.69
C PRO A 69 -6.27 -9.41 1.86
N PHE A 70 -5.40 -10.00 2.68
CA PHE A 70 -4.05 -9.50 2.92
C PHE A 70 -3.04 -9.75 1.78
N ASP A 71 -3.46 -10.39 0.70
CA ASP A 71 -2.64 -10.56 -0.50
C ASP A 71 -2.79 -9.42 -1.51
N GLY A 72 -3.66 -8.44 -1.21
CA GLY A 72 -3.88 -7.28 -2.06
C GLY A 72 -2.67 -6.35 -2.08
N ASP A 73 -2.50 -5.67 -3.19
CA ASP A 73 -1.45 -4.65 -3.35
C ASP A 73 -1.71 -3.45 -2.43
N GLY A 74 -0.66 -2.90 -1.85
CA GLY A 74 -0.76 -1.76 -0.96
C GLY A 74 -1.23 -0.51 -1.68
N MET A 75 -2.19 0.20 -1.07
CA MET A 75 -2.61 1.51 -1.54
C MET A 75 -2.67 2.47 -0.36
N LEU A 76 -1.97 3.57 -0.48
CA LEU A 76 -2.05 4.68 0.46
C LEU A 76 -3.26 5.55 0.16
N HIS A 77 -3.90 5.99 1.22
CA HIS A 77 -4.97 6.98 1.19
C HIS A 77 -4.63 8.09 2.20
N SER A 78 -4.78 9.34 1.80
CA SER A 78 -4.62 10.46 2.71
C SER A 78 -5.81 11.41 2.65
N ILE A 79 -6.10 12.04 3.78
CA ILE A 79 -7.01 13.17 3.89
C ILE A 79 -6.25 14.27 4.62
N THR A 80 -6.01 15.37 3.93
CA THR A 80 -5.40 16.57 4.52
C THR A 80 -6.48 17.55 4.91
N PHE A 81 -6.44 18.03 6.14
CA PHE A 81 -7.34 19.04 6.70
C PHE A 81 -6.60 20.37 6.83
N ASP A 82 -7.20 21.43 6.36
CA ASP A 82 -6.71 22.80 6.53
C ASP A 82 -7.88 23.79 6.61
N ARG A 83 -7.98 24.50 7.72
CA ARG A 83 -8.94 25.59 7.94
C ARG A 83 -10.37 25.29 7.47
N GLY A 84 -10.92 24.17 7.93
CA GLY A 84 -12.29 23.76 7.62
C GLY A 84 -12.48 23.15 6.23
N GLN A 85 -11.41 22.91 5.49
CA GLN A 85 -11.41 22.21 4.21
C GLN A 85 -10.70 20.87 4.32
N CYS A 86 -10.90 19.97 3.36
CA CYS A 86 -10.14 18.74 3.25
C CYS A 86 -9.93 18.34 1.78
N GLU A 87 -8.81 17.67 1.54
CA GLU A 87 -8.43 17.10 0.26
C GLU A 87 -8.06 15.64 0.44
N TYR A 88 -8.37 14.83 -0.56
CA TYR A 88 -8.08 13.41 -0.56
C TYR A 88 -7.13 13.08 -1.71
N HIS A 89 -6.12 12.25 -1.38
CA HIS A 89 -5.19 11.66 -2.33
C HIS A 89 -5.13 10.15 -2.11
N ASN A 90 -4.84 9.40 -3.14
CA ASN A 90 -4.52 7.97 -3.00
C ASN A 90 -3.53 7.53 -4.07
N ARG A 91 -2.66 6.56 -3.72
CA ARG A 91 -1.64 5.97 -4.60
C ARG A 91 -1.44 4.51 -4.30
N PHE A 92 -1.29 3.70 -5.35
CA PHE A 92 -0.70 2.38 -5.21
C PHE A 92 0.75 2.48 -4.78
N ILE A 93 1.13 1.62 -3.85
CA ILE A 93 2.54 1.49 -3.46
C ILE A 93 3.24 0.72 -4.58
N GLN A 94 4.18 1.37 -5.24
CA GLN A 94 4.92 0.80 -6.38
C GLN A 94 5.97 -0.19 -5.88
N THR A 95 5.49 -1.32 -5.32
CA THR A 95 6.36 -2.41 -4.89
C THR A 95 7.01 -3.06 -6.10
N GLN A 96 8.17 -3.67 -5.89
CA GLN A 96 8.81 -4.47 -6.93
C GLN A 96 7.87 -5.60 -7.40
N GLY A 97 7.12 -6.20 -6.45
CA GLY A 97 6.14 -7.24 -6.76
C GLY A 97 5.03 -6.76 -7.69
N LEU A 98 4.43 -5.61 -7.41
CA LEU A 98 3.40 -5.03 -8.26
C LEU A 98 3.94 -4.73 -9.67
N ILE A 99 5.09 -4.06 -9.76
CA ILE A 99 5.72 -3.70 -11.03
C ILE A 99 6.02 -4.94 -11.90
N GLU A 100 6.58 -5.98 -11.31
CA GLU A 100 6.91 -7.20 -12.05
C GLU A 100 5.67 -7.98 -12.50
N GLU A 101 4.63 -8.06 -11.67
CA GLU A 101 3.36 -8.67 -12.05
C GLU A 101 2.65 -7.87 -13.14
N GLU A 102 2.76 -6.54 -13.12
CA GLU A 102 2.24 -5.69 -14.17
C GLU A 102 2.94 -5.96 -15.51
N GLN A 103 4.26 -6.00 -15.51
CA GLN A 103 5.05 -6.33 -16.70
C GLN A 103 4.75 -7.75 -17.22
N ALA A 104 4.54 -8.70 -16.32
CA ALA A 104 4.21 -10.08 -16.68
C ALA A 104 2.75 -10.28 -17.11
N GLY A 105 1.85 -9.35 -16.76
CA GLY A 105 0.41 -9.43 -17.01
C GLY A 105 -0.29 -10.56 -16.24
N LYS A 106 0.33 -11.12 -15.20
CA LYS A 106 -0.19 -12.25 -14.42
C LYS A 106 0.41 -12.27 -13.01
N PRO A 107 -0.25 -12.95 -12.03
CA PRO A 107 0.33 -13.16 -10.71
C PRO A 107 1.61 -14.01 -10.80
N LEU A 108 2.60 -13.70 -9.98
CA LEU A 108 3.90 -14.36 -9.96
C LEU A 108 4.21 -15.05 -8.63
N TRP A 109 3.63 -14.58 -7.53
CA TRP A 109 3.94 -15.07 -6.19
C TRP A 109 2.72 -15.63 -5.46
N ALA A 110 2.97 -16.61 -4.63
CA ALA A 110 1.98 -17.17 -3.74
C ALA A 110 1.55 -16.16 -2.67
N GLY A 111 0.26 -16.18 -2.35
CA GLY A 111 -0.30 -15.46 -1.22
C GLY A 111 -0.30 -16.29 0.07
N LEU A 112 -0.87 -15.71 1.13
CA LEU A 112 -0.89 -16.26 2.49
C LEU A 112 -1.51 -17.65 2.61
N ARG A 113 -2.50 -17.93 1.79
CA ARG A 113 -3.26 -19.20 1.82
C ARG A 113 -2.79 -20.18 0.75
N GLU A 114 -1.73 -19.87 0.05
CA GLU A 114 -1.19 -20.67 -1.02
C GLU A 114 0.10 -21.37 -0.58
N LYS A 115 0.46 -22.42 -1.27
CA LYS A 115 1.73 -23.07 -1.02
C LYS A 115 2.86 -22.23 -1.61
N PRO A 116 3.96 -21.99 -0.88
CA PRO A 116 5.08 -21.20 -1.40
C PRO A 116 5.69 -21.72 -2.70
N ASP A 117 5.61 -23.03 -2.94
CA ASP A 117 6.10 -23.69 -4.16
C ASP A 117 5.25 -23.39 -5.41
N MET A 118 4.11 -22.73 -5.26
CA MET A 118 3.31 -22.22 -6.38
C MET A 118 3.92 -20.97 -7.02
N SER A 119 4.79 -20.25 -6.30
CA SER A 119 5.43 -19.04 -6.82
C SER A 119 6.29 -19.33 -8.05
N VAL A 120 6.18 -18.48 -9.05
CA VAL A 120 6.86 -18.64 -10.35
C VAL A 120 8.26 -18.05 -10.32
N ARG A 121 8.51 -17.17 -9.37
CA ARG A 121 9.79 -16.47 -9.15
C ARG A 121 10.16 -16.49 -7.68
N GLU A 122 11.43 -16.26 -7.40
CA GLU A 122 11.90 -15.90 -6.09
C GLU A 122 11.27 -14.56 -5.67
N GLY A 123 10.83 -14.50 -4.43
CA GLY A 123 10.17 -13.34 -3.84
C GLY A 123 10.74 -13.05 -2.45
N TRP A 124 9.90 -12.77 -1.50
CA TRP A 124 10.25 -12.36 -0.15
C TRP A 124 9.81 -13.40 0.89
N GLY A 125 10.14 -13.13 2.15
CA GLY A 125 9.83 -14.01 3.26
C GLY A 125 10.87 -15.10 3.49
N ALA A 126 10.68 -15.90 4.53
CA ALA A 126 11.66 -16.89 5.00
C ALA A 126 12.02 -17.97 3.97
N ARG A 127 11.20 -18.15 2.95
CA ARG A 127 11.41 -19.09 1.84
C ARG A 127 11.57 -18.37 0.50
N THR A 128 11.67 -17.07 0.49
CA THR A 128 11.79 -16.21 -0.70
C THR A 128 10.69 -16.44 -1.76
N ASN A 129 9.49 -16.83 -1.35
CA ASN A 129 8.42 -17.23 -2.26
C ASN A 129 7.13 -16.46 -2.08
N LEU A 130 7.07 -15.46 -1.19
CA LEU A 130 5.88 -14.65 -0.96
C LEU A 130 5.97 -13.33 -1.71
N LYS A 131 4.81 -12.81 -2.08
CA LYS A 131 4.71 -11.46 -2.62
C LYS A 131 4.96 -10.44 -1.52
N ASP A 132 5.76 -9.41 -1.83
CA ASP A 132 5.78 -8.17 -1.06
C ASP A 132 4.63 -7.28 -1.51
N SER A 133 3.64 -7.10 -0.64
CA SER A 133 2.47 -6.25 -0.92
C SER A 133 2.59 -4.87 -0.31
N SER A 134 3.48 -4.67 0.66
CA SER A 134 3.64 -3.42 1.44
C SER A 134 2.32 -2.80 1.94
N SER A 135 1.34 -3.65 2.27
CA SER A 135 -0.06 -3.26 2.49
C SER A 135 -0.47 -3.14 3.96
N THR A 136 0.45 -3.36 4.91
CA THR A 136 0.06 -3.51 6.32
C THR A 136 0.08 -2.22 7.09
N ASP A 137 1.16 -1.49 7.06
CA ASP A 137 1.34 -0.33 7.92
C ASP A 137 1.95 0.87 7.17
N VAL A 138 1.75 2.04 7.74
CA VAL A 138 2.40 3.28 7.31
C VAL A 138 2.82 4.09 8.52
N VAL A 139 4.08 4.45 8.57
CA VAL A 139 4.67 5.24 9.67
C VAL A 139 5.29 6.50 9.12
N ILE A 140 5.03 7.64 9.78
CA ILE A 140 5.66 8.91 9.42
C ILE A 140 6.88 9.11 10.31
N HIS A 141 8.05 9.18 9.68
CA HIS A 141 9.30 9.45 10.37
C HIS A 141 10.21 10.34 9.53
N GLY A 142 10.82 11.35 10.16
CA GLY A 142 11.77 12.25 9.47
C GLY A 142 11.20 12.97 8.25
N GLY A 143 9.88 13.15 8.17
CA GLY A 143 9.23 13.78 7.01
C GLY A 143 8.92 12.83 5.85
N VAL A 144 9.08 11.53 6.06
CA VAL A 144 8.81 10.47 5.06
C VAL A 144 7.71 9.55 5.58
N ALA A 145 6.84 9.09 4.69
CA ALA A 145 5.89 8.02 4.96
C ALA A 145 6.50 6.68 4.52
N ALA A 146 6.80 5.83 5.48
CA ALA A 146 7.38 4.51 5.24
C ALA A 146 6.30 3.43 5.35
N THR A 147 6.17 2.59 4.33
CA THR A 147 5.17 1.52 4.27
C THR A 147 5.83 0.16 4.39
N SER A 148 5.09 -0.81 4.91
CA SER A 148 5.61 -2.15 5.14
C SER A 148 4.55 -3.23 4.99
N PHE A 149 5.01 -4.48 4.84
CA PHE A 149 4.18 -5.68 4.87
C PHE A 149 4.57 -6.54 6.09
N TYR A 150 3.59 -7.06 6.81
CA TYR A 150 3.82 -7.71 8.11
C TYR A 150 4.57 -9.05 8.03
N GLN A 151 4.59 -9.70 6.88
CA GLN A 151 5.26 -10.99 6.71
C GLN A 151 6.65 -10.91 6.11
N CYS A 152 6.86 -9.99 5.19
CA CYS A 152 8.08 -9.94 4.40
C CYS A 152 8.14 -8.66 3.57
N GLY A 153 9.22 -8.46 2.86
CA GLY A 153 9.30 -7.42 1.86
C GLY A 153 10.23 -6.28 2.26
N GLU A 154 10.13 -5.24 1.49
CA GLU A 154 10.94 -4.04 1.61
C GLU A 154 10.14 -2.91 2.28
N ILE A 155 10.84 -1.89 2.73
CA ILE A 155 10.22 -0.65 3.14
C ILE A 155 10.19 0.29 1.92
N TYR A 156 9.02 0.85 1.61
CA TYR A 156 8.86 1.84 0.55
C TYR A 156 8.56 3.20 1.16
N GLU A 157 9.20 4.21 0.61
CA GLU A 157 9.11 5.58 1.09
C GLU A 157 8.26 6.43 0.15
N HIS A 158 7.48 7.33 0.74
CA HIS A 158 6.57 8.24 0.04
C HIS A 158 6.63 9.62 0.66
N ASP A 159 6.37 10.64 -0.13
CA ASP A 159 6.06 11.96 0.41
C ASP A 159 4.74 11.89 1.18
N PRO A 160 4.69 12.30 2.45
CA PRO A 160 3.49 12.14 3.28
C PRO A 160 2.33 13.08 2.89
N ARG A 161 2.54 14.06 2.03
CA ARG A 161 1.51 15.01 1.60
C ARG A 161 0.94 14.67 0.24
N THR A 162 1.83 14.34 -0.71
CA THR A 162 1.45 14.06 -2.09
C THR A 162 1.28 12.57 -2.37
N LEU A 163 1.78 11.71 -1.49
CA LEU A 163 1.90 10.26 -1.63
C LEU A 163 2.78 9.82 -2.81
N GLU A 164 3.55 10.75 -3.40
CA GLU A 164 4.48 10.42 -4.47
C GLU A 164 5.55 9.42 -3.97
N PRO A 165 5.85 8.37 -4.76
CA PRO A 165 6.83 7.38 -4.36
C PRO A 165 8.24 7.97 -4.39
N LEU A 166 8.98 7.78 -3.31
CA LEU A 166 10.40 8.13 -3.19
C LEU A 166 11.32 6.94 -3.46
N GLY A 167 10.75 5.74 -3.52
CA GLY A 167 11.45 4.51 -3.81
C GLY A 167 11.57 3.57 -2.61
N LYS A 168 12.47 2.60 -2.73
CA LYS A 168 12.79 1.67 -1.65
C LYS A 168 13.71 2.36 -0.65
N ALA A 169 13.45 2.16 0.65
CA ALA A 169 14.28 2.70 1.71
C ALA A 169 15.71 2.17 1.62
N ASN A 170 16.69 3.05 1.64
CA ASN A 170 18.10 2.70 1.54
C ASN A 170 18.84 2.68 2.89
N TRP A 171 18.20 3.17 3.94
CA TRP A 171 18.79 3.17 5.30
C TRP A 171 18.80 1.78 5.96
N LEU A 172 18.29 0.76 5.25
CA LEU A 172 18.32 -0.66 5.63
C LEU A 172 19.46 -1.43 4.91
N GLU A 173 20.34 -0.77 4.18
CA GLU A 173 21.40 -1.41 3.37
C GLU A 173 22.32 -2.36 4.16
N ASP A 174 22.48 -2.12 5.46
CA ASP A 174 23.26 -2.98 6.36
C ASP A 174 22.47 -4.22 6.87
N LEU A 175 21.18 -4.33 6.55
CA LEU A 175 20.37 -5.49 6.90
C LEU A 175 20.47 -6.54 5.79
N PRO A 176 20.41 -7.84 6.15
CA PRO A 176 20.34 -8.89 5.14
C PRO A 176 19.20 -8.66 4.16
N GLU A 177 19.45 -8.92 2.88
CA GLU A 177 18.38 -8.97 1.88
C GLU A 177 17.23 -9.83 2.39
N HIS A 178 15.98 -9.42 2.13
CA HIS A 178 14.76 -10.07 2.62
C HIS A 178 14.50 -9.94 4.13
N CYS A 179 15.03 -8.94 4.77
CA CYS A 179 14.68 -8.63 6.15
C CYS A 179 13.19 -8.37 6.30
N PHE A 180 12.65 -8.96 7.34
CA PHE A 180 11.25 -8.95 7.67
C PHE A 180 10.70 -7.54 7.84
N SER A 181 9.51 -7.32 7.31
CA SER A 181 8.70 -6.19 7.71
C SER A 181 8.52 -6.22 9.21
N ILE A 182 8.93 -5.16 9.84
CA ILE A 182 8.68 -4.90 11.24
C ILE A 182 7.56 -3.86 11.26
N ILE A 183 6.58 -4.04 12.12
CA ILE A 183 5.76 -2.92 12.57
C ILE A 183 6.76 -1.89 13.10
N LEU A 184 6.93 -0.79 12.37
CA LEU A 184 7.91 0.22 12.71
C LEU A 184 7.48 0.91 14.00
N ASP A 185 8.15 0.59 15.10
CA ASP A 185 7.97 1.32 16.35
C ASP A 185 8.81 2.59 16.33
N VAL A 186 8.16 3.71 16.07
CA VAL A 186 8.77 5.05 16.01
C VAL A 186 9.49 5.43 17.30
N SER A 187 9.13 4.82 18.44
CA SER A 187 9.76 5.12 19.74
C SER A 187 11.24 4.77 19.77
N ARG A 188 11.67 3.79 18.97
CA ARG A 188 13.09 3.38 18.88
C ARG A 188 13.92 4.21 17.90
N ALA A 189 13.29 4.81 16.90
CA ALA A 189 13.98 5.63 15.90
C ALA A 189 14.42 7.01 16.44
N SER A 190 13.89 7.45 17.57
CA SER A 190 14.19 8.77 18.13
C SER A 190 15.53 8.86 18.91
N GLY A 191 16.31 7.78 19.00
CA GLY A 191 17.65 7.80 19.60
C GLY A 191 17.71 8.19 21.09
N LYS A 192 16.57 8.22 21.78
CA LYS A 192 16.52 8.44 23.23
C LYS A 192 16.61 7.10 23.93
N SER A 193 17.82 6.74 24.33
CA SER A 193 18.01 5.79 25.41
C SER A 193 17.36 6.36 26.68
N PHE A 194 16.42 5.64 27.25
CA PHE A 194 15.94 5.83 28.61
C PHE A 194 16.90 5.19 29.59
#